data_cfca24f95ab3800c7658119f2133e5bc
#
_entry.id   cfca24f95ab3800c7658119f2133e5bc
#
_cell.length_a   1.000
_cell.length_b   1.000
_cell.length_c   1.000
_cell.angle_alpha   90.00
_cell.angle_beta   90.00
_cell.angle_gamma   90.00
#
_symmetry.space_group_name_H-M   'P 1'
#
loop_
_entity.id
_entity.type
_entity.pdbx_description
1 polymer ?
#
loop_
_entity_poly.entity_id
_entity_poly.type
_entity_poly.pdbx_seq_one_letter_code
_entity_poly.pdbx_strand_id
1 'polypeptide(L)'
;NGAGPDDRPCWFDDSYVFSGGGSAGSFANETGGLTLVGYQGGAEDVCAAPEAPHDGSSAATFSFEEGAGIDGAIGELTLSGRGAYIGLAKATNGAQITSAAAAPESVTYQVMSLSADGLYMTVTLETDAGVWWTFDLAKVPPSPVEGAWVLDGEGAAGVGPNPLDKQWWSSTSNNGAGPDDRPCWFDDSYDFGAGGSFSNETGGLTLVGYQGGAEDICAAPEAPHDGSAAATHTYVDGAGSIDGAIGELTLNGRGAYIGLAKATNGAQITSAAAAPDSITYQVMSLSADGLYMTVTLETDAGV
;
A
#
# COMPACT_ATOMS: atom_id res chain seq x y z
N ASN A 1 22.35 -10.69 -21.02
CA ASN A 1 22.82 -11.32 -19.78
C ASN A 1 21.66 -11.76 -18.85
N GLY A 2 20.40 -11.57 -19.21
CA GLY A 2 19.22 -12.09 -18.49
C GLY A 2 19.04 -11.54 -17.06
N ALA A 3 19.35 -10.28 -16.83
CA ALA A 3 19.24 -9.63 -15.52
C ALA A 3 18.44 -8.31 -15.54
N GLY A 4 17.70 -8.08 -16.61
CA GLY A 4 16.80 -6.91 -16.72
C GLY A 4 15.43 -7.15 -16.10
N PRO A 5 14.57 -6.10 -16.00
CA PRO A 5 13.23 -6.21 -15.44
C PRO A 5 12.37 -7.29 -16.08
N ASP A 6 12.46 -7.46 -17.39
CA ASP A 6 11.70 -8.48 -18.12
C ASP A 6 12.19 -9.92 -17.83
N ASP A 7 13.48 -10.08 -17.46
CA ASP A 7 14.08 -11.38 -17.16
C ASP A 7 13.93 -11.78 -15.69
N ARG A 8 13.86 -10.76 -14.80
CA ARG A 8 13.85 -10.91 -13.33
C ARG A 8 12.82 -9.97 -12.68
N PRO A 9 11.53 -10.07 -13.04
CA PRO A 9 10.50 -9.15 -12.53
C PRO A 9 10.41 -9.15 -11.01
N CYS A 10 10.56 -10.31 -10.36
CA CYS A 10 10.54 -10.46 -8.91
C CYS A 10 11.65 -9.73 -8.14
N TRP A 11 12.63 -9.16 -8.83
CA TRP A 11 13.68 -8.35 -8.21
C TRP A 11 13.40 -6.86 -8.35
N PHE A 12 12.74 -6.49 -9.43
CA PHE A 12 12.44 -5.10 -9.73
C PHE A 12 11.10 -4.63 -9.13
N ASP A 13 10.31 -5.54 -8.55
CA ASP A 13 9.12 -5.23 -7.76
C ASP A 13 9.39 -5.20 -6.24
N ASP A 14 10.61 -5.57 -5.81
CA ASP A 14 11.03 -5.42 -4.41
C ASP A 14 11.08 -3.93 -4.02
N SER A 15 10.65 -3.62 -2.81
CA SER A 15 10.75 -2.28 -2.23
C SER A 15 11.48 -2.28 -0.88
N TYR A 16 12.08 -1.14 -0.56
CA TYR A 16 12.88 -0.92 0.65
C TYR A 16 12.29 0.25 1.41
N VAL A 17 11.62 -0.02 2.54
CA VAL A 17 10.88 0.99 3.29
C VAL A 17 11.72 1.53 4.43
N PHE A 18 12.00 2.84 4.38
CA PHE A 18 12.67 3.59 5.42
C PHE A 18 11.62 4.43 6.16
N SER A 19 11.31 4.09 7.40
CA SER A 19 10.29 4.77 8.20
C SER A 19 10.93 5.45 9.40
N GLY A 20 10.53 6.70 9.65
CA GLY A 20 11.07 7.56 10.72
C GLY A 20 11.51 8.90 10.18
N GLY A 21 11.85 9.81 11.07
CA GLY A 21 12.30 11.17 10.71
C GLY A 21 13.82 11.33 10.86
N GLY A 22 14.50 11.84 9.81
CA GLY A 22 15.91 12.17 9.87
C GLY A 22 16.86 11.04 9.49
N SER A 23 18.00 10.93 10.17
CA SER A 23 19.12 10.05 9.82
C SER A 23 19.04 8.65 10.42
N ALA A 24 17.94 8.26 11.04
CA ALA A 24 17.73 6.91 11.61
C ALA A 24 16.26 6.57 11.75
N GLY A 25 15.92 5.28 11.69
CA GLY A 25 14.55 4.79 11.81
C GLY A 25 14.43 3.29 11.63
N SER A 26 13.21 2.81 11.39
CA SER A 26 12.96 1.42 11.04
C SER A 26 13.19 1.18 9.55
N PHE A 27 13.56 -0.05 9.23
CA PHE A 27 13.77 -0.52 7.86
C PHE A 27 12.99 -1.80 7.62
N ALA A 28 12.43 -1.96 6.44
CA ALA A 28 11.80 -3.20 6.00
C ALA A 28 12.12 -3.50 4.54
N ASN A 29 12.31 -4.78 4.24
CA ASN A 29 12.30 -5.31 2.88
C ASN A 29 10.87 -5.79 2.58
N GLU A 30 10.28 -5.28 1.52
CA GLU A 30 8.99 -5.72 1.00
C GLU A 30 9.22 -6.41 -0.35
N THR A 31 9.17 -7.73 -0.36
CA THR A 31 9.55 -8.57 -1.50
C THR A 31 8.34 -9.18 -2.22
N GLY A 32 7.13 -8.79 -1.89
CA GLY A 32 5.94 -9.44 -2.40
C GLY A 32 5.92 -10.93 -2.08
N GLY A 33 5.48 -11.77 -3.00
CA GLY A 33 5.51 -13.23 -2.83
C GLY A 33 6.80 -13.90 -3.32
N LEU A 34 7.56 -13.23 -4.16
CA LEU A 34 8.79 -13.72 -4.77
C LEU A 34 9.85 -12.61 -4.75
N THR A 35 11.11 -13.01 -4.59
CA THR A 35 12.26 -12.13 -4.76
C THR A 35 13.40 -12.90 -5.46
N LEU A 36 14.47 -12.21 -5.76
CA LEU A 36 15.66 -12.84 -6.34
C LEU A 36 16.48 -13.53 -5.25
N VAL A 37 16.31 -14.82 -5.14
CA VAL A 37 17.08 -15.66 -4.21
C VAL A 37 18.23 -16.38 -4.94
N GLY A 38 19.28 -16.64 -4.21
CA GLY A 38 20.46 -17.36 -4.69
C GLY A 38 21.68 -16.91 -3.91
N TYR A 39 22.54 -17.88 -3.58
CA TYR A 39 23.70 -17.66 -2.74
C TYR A 39 24.96 -18.19 -3.40
N GLN A 40 26.12 -17.65 -3.04
CA GLN A 40 27.39 -18.03 -3.63
C GLN A 40 27.65 -19.56 -3.46
N GLY A 41 27.89 -20.23 -4.57
CA GLY A 41 28.14 -21.67 -4.60
C GLY A 41 26.89 -22.56 -4.49
N GLY A 42 25.70 -21.96 -4.50
CA GLY A 42 24.39 -22.61 -4.52
C GLY A 42 23.68 -22.50 -5.86
N ALA A 43 22.36 -22.47 -5.83
CA ALA A 43 21.57 -22.15 -7.02
C ALA A 43 21.89 -20.75 -7.54
N GLU A 44 21.87 -20.58 -8.86
CA GLU A 44 21.96 -19.25 -9.45
C GLU A 44 20.75 -18.40 -9.04
N ASP A 45 20.90 -17.08 -9.08
CA ASP A 45 19.85 -16.11 -8.74
C ASP A 45 18.56 -16.42 -9.50
N VAL A 46 17.53 -16.82 -8.77
CA VAL A 46 16.24 -17.23 -9.30
C VAL A 46 15.10 -16.52 -8.56
N CYS A 47 13.99 -16.28 -9.24
CA CYS A 47 12.77 -15.81 -8.60
C CYS A 47 12.15 -16.94 -7.76
N ALA A 48 12.15 -16.78 -6.44
CA ALA A 48 11.56 -17.73 -5.50
C ALA A 48 11.03 -17.01 -4.26
N ALA A 49 10.31 -17.71 -3.41
CA ALA A 49 9.89 -17.18 -2.12
C ALA A 49 11.11 -16.76 -1.29
N PRO A 50 11.09 -15.61 -0.63
CA PRO A 50 12.19 -15.16 0.21
C PRO A 50 12.45 -16.15 1.34
N GLU A 51 13.73 -16.35 1.67
CA GLU A 51 14.17 -17.26 2.74
C GLU A 51 14.52 -16.46 4.00
N ALA A 52 14.02 -16.91 5.16
CA ALA A 52 14.39 -16.29 6.43
C ALA A 52 15.92 -16.33 6.66
N PRO A 53 16.55 -15.24 7.14
CA PRO A 53 15.95 -14.00 7.67
C PRO A 53 15.74 -12.89 6.63
N HIS A 54 15.87 -13.14 5.34
CA HIS A 54 15.72 -12.15 4.27
C HIS A 54 14.27 -12.01 3.77
N ASP A 55 13.30 -12.57 4.49
CA ASP A 55 11.87 -12.59 4.18
C ASP A 55 11.09 -11.42 4.81
N GLY A 56 11.80 -10.43 5.33
CA GLY A 56 11.18 -9.27 5.99
C GLY A 56 10.59 -9.56 7.39
N SER A 57 10.66 -10.81 7.87
CA SER A 57 10.09 -11.19 9.18
C SER A 57 10.85 -10.65 10.39
N SER A 58 12.11 -10.25 10.20
CA SER A 58 12.98 -9.75 11.26
C SER A 58 12.93 -8.22 11.34
N ALA A 59 12.76 -7.67 12.55
CA ALA A 59 12.84 -6.24 12.77
C ALA A 59 14.22 -5.71 12.37
N ALA A 60 14.25 -4.64 11.60
CA ALA A 60 15.47 -3.96 11.19
C ALA A 60 15.36 -2.44 11.35
N THR A 61 16.51 -1.80 11.44
CA THR A 61 16.64 -0.34 11.54
C THR A 61 17.66 0.16 10.53
N PHE A 62 17.61 1.44 10.23
CA PHE A 62 18.65 2.10 9.45
C PHE A 62 19.26 3.26 10.22
N SER A 63 20.50 3.59 9.87
CA SER A 63 21.14 4.85 10.22
C SER A 63 21.93 5.39 9.02
N PHE A 64 21.90 6.70 8.84
CA PHE A 64 22.67 7.41 7.81
C PHE A 64 23.63 8.40 8.46
N GLU A 65 24.90 8.31 8.09
CA GLU A 65 25.97 9.23 8.55
C GLU A 65 26.48 10.02 7.36
N GLU A 66 26.09 11.31 7.30
CA GLU A 66 26.47 12.22 6.23
C GLU A 66 27.98 12.51 6.28
N GLY A 67 28.61 12.52 5.10
CA GLY A 67 30.05 12.79 4.96
C GLY A 67 30.97 11.63 5.40
N ALA A 68 30.41 10.52 5.88
CA ALA A 68 31.15 9.28 6.12
C ALA A 68 31.34 8.49 4.82
N GLY A 69 32.26 7.54 4.82
CA GLY A 69 32.43 6.58 3.73
C GLY A 69 33.65 6.80 2.85
N ILE A 70 33.60 6.13 1.69
CA ILE A 70 34.68 6.20 0.68
C ILE A 70 34.69 7.54 -0.05
N ASP A 71 35.81 7.82 -0.75
CA ASP A 71 35.94 9.01 -1.58
C ASP A 71 34.83 9.08 -2.64
N GLY A 72 34.13 10.22 -2.70
CA GLY A 72 33.00 10.45 -3.59
C GLY A 72 31.62 10.01 -3.03
N ALA A 73 31.55 9.33 -1.89
CA ALA A 73 30.28 9.08 -1.20
C ALA A 73 29.78 10.35 -0.50
N ILE A 74 28.45 10.53 -0.46
CA ILE A 74 27.80 11.59 0.32
C ILE A 74 27.54 11.15 1.77
N GLY A 75 27.62 9.85 2.06
CA GLY A 75 27.48 9.29 3.40
C GLY A 75 27.39 7.77 3.41
N GLU A 76 27.30 7.22 4.61
CA GLU A 76 27.12 5.79 4.86
C GLU A 76 25.68 5.50 5.35
N LEU A 77 25.05 4.52 4.70
CA LEU A 77 23.75 3.97 5.10
C LEU A 77 23.97 2.58 5.70
N THR A 78 23.78 2.45 7.00
CA THR A 78 23.86 1.16 7.69
C THR A 78 22.47 0.61 7.98
N LEU A 79 22.21 -0.60 7.50
CA LEU A 79 21.04 -1.40 7.89
C LEU A 79 21.45 -2.34 9.02
N SER A 80 20.72 -2.30 10.12
CA SER A 80 20.95 -3.12 11.33
C SER A 80 19.74 -4.00 11.58
N GLY A 81 19.95 -5.29 11.58
CA GLY A 81 18.94 -6.33 11.69
C GLY A 81 19.32 -7.48 10.75
N ARG A 82 19.31 -8.70 11.29
CA ARG A 82 19.72 -9.86 10.52
C ARG A 82 18.77 -10.07 9.34
N GLY A 83 19.32 -10.09 8.13
CA GLY A 83 18.56 -10.26 6.90
C GLY A 83 18.10 -8.96 6.23
N ALA A 84 18.40 -7.79 6.79
CA ALA A 84 18.18 -6.50 6.11
C ALA A 84 19.17 -6.33 4.95
N TYR A 85 18.67 -5.93 3.78
CA TYR A 85 19.51 -5.73 2.59
C TYR A 85 18.84 -4.75 1.60
N ILE A 86 19.65 -4.22 0.68
CA ILE A 86 19.21 -3.52 -0.53
C ILE A 86 19.78 -4.27 -1.73
N GLY A 87 18.97 -4.53 -2.73
CA GLY A 87 19.34 -5.19 -3.97
C GLY A 87 19.45 -6.71 -3.83
N LEU A 88 20.60 -7.25 -3.48
CA LEU A 88 20.82 -8.69 -3.41
C LEU A 88 21.05 -9.16 -1.97
N ALA A 89 20.20 -10.06 -1.48
CA ALA A 89 20.28 -10.64 -0.15
C ALA A 89 21.63 -11.31 0.16
N LYS A 90 22.29 -11.85 -0.87
CA LYS A 90 23.60 -12.50 -0.73
C LYS A 90 24.77 -11.53 -0.59
N ALA A 91 24.61 -10.27 -1.00
CA ALA A 91 25.70 -9.29 -1.02
C ALA A 91 25.86 -8.64 0.35
N THR A 92 27.02 -8.79 0.96
CA THR A 92 27.35 -8.18 2.25
C THR A 92 28.71 -7.48 2.18
N ASN A 93 29.08 -6.78 3.25
CA ASN A 93 30.37 -6.11 3.31
C ASN A 93 31.52 -7.15 3.34
N GLY A 94 32.35 -7.12 2.30
CA GLY A 94 33.54 -7.97 2.16
C GLY A 94 33.27 -9.40 1.72
N ALA A 95 32.02 -9.80 1.47
CA ALA A 95 31.71 -11.16 1.02
C ALA A 95 30.34 -11.26 0.32
N GLN A 96 30.20 -12.33 -0.48
CA GLN A 96 28.89 -12.88 -0.82
C GLN A 96 28.64 -14.09 0.07
N ILE A 97 27.48 -14.16 0.74
CA ILE A 97 27.16 -15.29 1.63
C ILE A 97 26.73 -16.53 0.85
N THR A 98 26.92 -17.69 1.45
CA THR A 98 26.66 -19.00 0.81
C THR A 98 25.29 -19.58 1.18
N SER A 99 24.56 -18.95 2.09
CA SER A 99 23.21 -19.37 2.51
C SER A 99 22.50 -18.24 3.25
N ALA A 100 21.19 -18.29 3.33
CA ALA A 100 20.38 -17.37 4.12
C ALA A 100 20.80 -17.33 5.60
N ALA A 101 21.15 -18.49 6.17
CA ALA A 101 21.59 -18.60 7.56
C ALA A 101 22.92 -17.87 7.87
N ALA A 102 23.70 -17.54 6.85
CA ALA A 102 24.95 -16.79 6.99
C ALA A 102 24.75 -15.24 6.98
N ALA A 103 23.51 -14.76 6.96
CA ALA A 103 23.18 -13.34 6.97
C ALA A 103 23.85 -12.59 8.15
N PRO A 104 24.54 -11.46 7.89
CA PRO A 104 25.16 -10.66 8.94
C PRO A 104 24.11 -9.90 9.76
N GLU A 105 24.53 -9.39 10.92
CA GLU A 105 23.68 -8.54 11.78
C GLU A 105 23.54 -7.12 11.24
N SER A 106 24.42 -6.69 10.35
CA SER A 106 24.33 -5.38 9.69
C SER A 106 25.05 -5.38 8.34
N VAL A 107 24.59 -4.50 7.45
CA VAL A 107 25.21 -4.22 6.15
C VAL A 107 25.29 -2.72 5.98
N THR A 108 26.47 -2.21 5.53
CA THR A 108 26.70 -0.79 5.28
C THR A 108 26.89 -0.53 3.79
N TYR A 109 26.11 0.38 3.27
CA TYR A 109 26.17 0.88 1.90
C TYR A 109 26.78 2.26 1.85
N GLN A 110 27.57 2.53 0.83
CA GLN A 110 28.04 3.86 0.50
C GLN A 110 26.95 4.54 -0.35
N VAL A 111 26.43 5.68 0.08
CA VAL A 111 25.49 6.47 -0.70
C VAL A 111 26.30 7.37 -1.64
N MET A 112 26.29 7.04 -2.93
CA MET A 112 27.10 7.75 -3.93
C MET A 112 26.39 8.98 -4.46
N SER A 113 25.07 8.95 -4.54
CA SER A 113 24.28 10.09 -4.99
C SER A 113 22.87 10.04 -4.43
N LEU A 114 22.29 11.23 -4.26
CA LEU A 114 20.87 11.46 -4.01
C LEU A 114 20.46 12.62 -4.92
N SER A 115 19.42 12.41 -5.73
CA SER A 115 18.92 13.47 -6.61
C SER A 115 18.36 14.65 -5.80
N ALA A 116 18.39 15.85 -6.35
CA ALA A 116 17.96 17.07 -5.66
C ALA A 116 16.46 17.06 -5.27
N ASP A 117 15.64 16.29 -6.01
CA ASP A 117 14.22 16.06 -5.73
C ASP A 117 14.00 14.90 -4.75
N GLY A 118 15.05 14.16 -4.36
CA GLY A 118 14.99 13.01 -3.49
C GLY A 118 14.33 11.77 -4.09
N LEU A 119 14.17 11.72 -5.41
CA LEU A 119 13.48 10.62 -6.10
C LEU A 119 14.41 9.49 -6.53
N TYR A 120 15.72 9.71 -6.60
CA TYR A 120 16.69 8.72 -7.03
C TYR A 120 17.88 8.68 -6.08
N MET A 121 18.33 7.48 -5.76
CA MET A 121 19.48 7.24 -4.90
C MET A 121 20.37 6.14 -5.51
N THR A 122 21.67 6.35 -5.55
CA THR A 122 22.64 5.32 -5.91
C THR A 122 23.37 4.87 -4.66
N VAL A 123 23.34 3.58 -4.36
CA VAL A 123 24.12 2.98 -3.27
C VAL A 123 25.07 1.93 -3.80
N THR A 124 26.21 1.75 -3.12
CA THR A 124 27.18 0.71 -3.46
C THR A 124 27.74 0.07 -2.20
N LEU A 125 28.19 -1.17 -2.32
CA LEU A 125 28.92 -1.87 -1.26
C LEU A 125 30.02 -2.76 -1.86
N GLU A 126 31.11 -2.90 -1.12
CA GLU A 126 32.21 -3.81 -1.47
C GLU A 126 31.89 -5.22 -0.95
N THR A 127 31.87 -6.21 -1.85
CA THR A 127 31.61 -7.62 -1.52
C THR A 127 32.87 -8.47 -1.51
N ASP A 128 33.96 -7.99 -2.09
CA ASP A 128 35.31 -8.57 -2.05
C ASP A 128 36.30 -7.47 -2.43
N ALA A 129 37.58 -7.67 -2.16
CA ALA A 129 38.61 -6.66 -2.45
C ALA A 129 38.53 -6.15 -3.90
N GLY A 130 38.06 -4.93 -4.09
CA GLY A 130 37.86 -4.30 -5.39
C GLY A 130 36.63 -4.79 -6.17
N VAL A 131 35.74 -5.57 -5.56
CA VAL A 131 34.47 -6.01 -6.18
C VAL A 131 33.31 -5.29 -5.54
N TRP A 132 32.65 -4.46 -6.33
CA TRP A 132 31.57 -3.60 -5.89
C TRP A 132 30.25 -3.94 -6.55
N TRP A 133 29.18 -3.97 -5.74
CA TRP A 133 27.80 -3.99 -6.22
C TRP A 133 27.23 -2.59 -6.11
N THR A 134 26.59 -2.11 -7.17
CA THR A 134 25.93 -0.81 -7.22
C THR A 134 24.46 -1.00 -7.55
N PHE A 135 23.60 -0.30 -6.82
CA PHE A 135 22.15 -0.32 -7.00
C PHE A 135 21.66 1.10 -7.18
N ASP A 136 20.99 1.33 -8.30
CA ASP A 136 20.23 2.56 -8.57
C ASP A 136 18.79 2.36 -8.14
N LEU A 137 18.35 3.16 -7.19
CA LEU A 137 17.02 3.08 -6.58
C LEU A 137 16.19 4.27 -7.01
N ALA A 138 14.95 4.03 -7.39
CA ALA A 138 13.95 5.06 -7.59
C ALA A 138 12.97 5.04 -6.40
N LYS A 139 12.61 6.21 -5.91
CA LYS A 139 11.58 6.32 -4.88
C LYS A 139 10.24 5.94 -5.51
N VAL A 140 9.55 4.99 -4.90
CA VAL A 140 8.15 4.72 -5.25
C VAL A 140 7.35 5.93 -4.79
N PRO A 141 6.69 6.66 -5.69
CA PRO A 141 5.83 7.76 -5.25
C PRO A 141 4.73 7.20 -4.36
N PRO A 142 4.27 7.95 -3.34
CA PRO A 142 3.12 7.54 -2.56
C PRO A 142 1.94 7.28 -3.50
N SER A 143 1.13 6.29 -3.18
CA SER A 143 -0.09 6.04 -3.95
C SER A 143 -0.95 7.30 -3.93
N PRO A 144 -1.51 7.73 -5.05
CA PRO A 144 -2.32 8.95 -5.09
C PRO A 144 -3.60 8.86 -4.27
N VAL A 145 -3.94 7.67 -3.77
CA VAL A 145 -5.07 7.45 -2.86
C VAL A 145 -4.66 7.45 -1.38
N GLU A 146 -3.36 7.46 -1.05
CA GLU A 146 -2.90 7.50 0.34
C GLU A 146 -3.40 8.75 1.08
N GLY A 147 -3.76 8.54 2.35
CA GLY A 147 -4.29 9.56 3.24
C GLY A 147 -5.64 9.19 3.84
N ALA A 148 -6.13 10.03 4.73
CA ALA A 148 -7.45 9.89 5.32
C ALA A 148 -8.50 10.65 4.48
N TRP A 149 -9.56 9.97 4.11
CA TRP A 149 -10.65 10.49 3.29
C TRP A 149 -11.96 10.49 4.07
N VAL A 150 -12.78 11.50 3.84
CA VAL A 150 -14.14 11.61 4.41
C VAL A 150 -15.12 11.91 3.29
N LEU A 151 -16.41 11.70 3.53
CA LEU A 151 -17.44 12.12 2.59
C LEU A 151 -17.52 13.65 2.52
N ASP A 152 -17.44 14.21 1.31
CA ASP A 152 -17.39 15.67 1.09
C ASP A 152 -18.79 16.33 1.16
N GLY A 153 -19.41 16.24 2.32
CA GLY A 153 -20.65 16.97 2.61
C GLY A 153 -21.87 16.53 1.81
N GLU A 154 -22.78 17.46 1.58
CA GLU A 154 -24.08 17.19 0.97
C GLU A 154 -23.97 16.70 -0.46
N GLY A 155 -24.61 15.57 -0.76
CA GLY A 155 -24.55 14.95 -2.08
C GLY A 155 -23.27 14.15 -2.35
N ALA A 156 -22.41 13.91 -1.35
CA ALA A 156 -21.18 13.14 -1.52
C ALA A 156 -21.44 11.72 -2.03
N ALA A 157 -22.49 11.05 -1.56
CA ALA A 157 -22.88 9.73 -2.03
C ALA A 157 -24.18 9.74 -2.82
N GLY A 158 -24.35 8.77 -3.72
CA GLY A 158 -25.58 8.64 -4.49
C GLY A 158 -25.66 7.34 -5.26
N VAL A 159 -26.85 7.08 -5.80
CA VAL A 159 -27.18 5.89 -6.59
C VAL A 159 -27.90 6.31 -7.87
N GLY A 160 -27.56 5.71 -8.96
CA GLY A 160 -28.16 5.97 -10.27
C GLY A 160 -27.89 4.83 -11.25
N PRO A 161 -28.43 4.91 -12.47
CA PRO A 161 -28.32 3.85 -13.47
C PRO A 161 -26.98 3.82 -14.22
N ASN A 162 -26.12 4.80 -14.01
CA ASN A 162 -24.81 4.88 -14.64
C ASN A 162 -23.75 5.32 -13.63
N PRO A 163 -22.46 5.09 -13.90
CA PRO A 163 -21.39 5.63 -13.08
C PRO A 163 -21.52 7.13 -12.84
N LEU A 164 -21.31 7.59 -11.62
CA LEU A 164 -21.45 8.97 -11.17
C LEU A 164 -22.88 9.53 -11.14
N ASP A 165 -23.87 8.78 -11.57
CA ASP A 165 -25.26 9.19 -11.54
C ASP A 165 -25.82 9.11 -10.11
N LYS A 166 -26.59 10.10 -9.71
CA LYS A 166 -27.20 10.20 -8.38
C LYS A 166 -28.71 10.46 -8.46
N GLN A 167 -29.32 10.11 -9.62
CA GLN A 167 -30.71 10.50 -9.88
C GLN A 167 -31.75 9.66 -9.13
N TRP A 168 -31.41 8.45 -8.68
CA TRP A 168 -32.33 7.60 -7.92
C TRP A 168 -32.30 7.96 -6.43
N TRP A 169 -31.11 8.29 -5.92
CA TRP A 169 -30.93 8.72 -4.55
C TRP A 169 -29.62 9.50 -4.41
N SER A 170 -29.58 10.43 -3.47
CA SER A 170 -28.35 11.14 -3.09
C SER A 170 -28.39 11.49 -1.60
N SER A 171 -27.22 11.59 -1.01
CA SER A 171 -27.02 11.95 0.40
C SER A 171 -27.25 13.43 0.65
N THR A 172 -28.48 13.88 0.44
CA THR A 172 -28.90 15.29 0.61
C THR A 172 -29.92 15.43 1.73
N SER A 173 -29.99 16.61 2.31
CA SER A 173 -30.99 16.98 3.33
C SER A 173 -32.43 16.84 2.81
N ASN A 174 -32.66 17.04 1.51
CA ASN A 174 -33.94 16.80 0.87
C ASN A 174 -34.40 15.33 0.92
N ASN A 175 -33.44 14.41 1.03
CA ASN A 175 -33.70 12.97 1.17
C ASN A 175 -33.61 12.49 2.64
N GLY A 176 -33.44 13.41 3.61
CA GLY A 176 -33.21 13.05 5.01
C GLY A 176 -31.90 12.28 5.21
N ALA A 177 -30.89 12.59 4.40
CA ALA A 177 -29.63 11.86 4.33
C ALA A 177 -28.40 12.78 4.21
N GLY A 178 -28.57 14.06 4.42
CA GLY A 178 -27.48 15.02 4.45
C GLY A 178 -26.64 14.92 5.73
N PRO A 179 -25.56 15.72 5.84
CA PRO A 179 -24.66 15.71 6.99
C PRO A 179 -25.36 15.94 8.33
N ASP A 180 -26.37 16.84 8.36
CA ASP A 180 -27.13 17.13 9.58
C ASP A 180 -28.12 16.02 9.94
N ASP A 181 -28.59 15.24 8.97
CA ASP A 181 -29.53 14.14 9.17
C ASP A 181 -28.80 12.85 9.58
N ARG A 182 -27.57 12.65 9.09
CA ARG A 182 -26.76 11.43 9.26
C ARG A 182 -25.32 11.76 9.68
N PRO A 183 -25.11 12.50 10.76
CA PRO A 183 -23.78 12.94 11.17
C PRO A 183 -22.81 11.79 11.41
N CYS A 184 -23.29 10.64 11.89
CA CYS A 184 -22.50 9.43 12.11
C CYS A 184 -21.92 8.80 10.86
N TRP A 185 -22.32 9.21 9.69
CA TRP A 185 -21.81 8.74 8.41
C TRP A 185 -20.81 9.73 7.81
N PHE A 186 -21.01 11.00 8.05
CA PHE A 186 -20.15 12.06 7.55
C PHE A 186 -18.95 12.34 8.46
N ASP A 187 -18.91 11.77 9.67
CA ASP A 187 -17.75 11.77 10.56
C ASP A 187 -16.89 10.49 10.42
N ASP A 188 -17.34 9.50 9.62
CA ASP A 188 -16.52 8.35 9.24
C ASP A 188 -15.34 8.78 8.39
N SER A 189 -14.18 8.15 8.59
CA SER A 189 -13.03 8.30 7.70
C SER A 189 -12.49 6.96 7.21
N TYR A 190 -11.85 7.03 6.05
CA TYR A 190 -11.27 5.90 5.31
C TYR A 190 -9.78 6.17 5.19
N ASP A 191 -8.95 5.47 5.96
CA ASP A 191 -7.52 5.72 5.99
C ASP A 191 -6.77 4.71 5.11
N PHE A 192 -6.12 5.24 4.08
CA PHE A 192 -5.25 4.52 3.16
C PHE A 192 -3.81 4.78 3.56
N GLY A 193 -3.28 3.93 4.41
CA GLY A 193 -1.94 4.09 4.94
C GLY A 193 -0.84 3.68 3.97
N ALA A 194 0.34 4.23 4.17
CA ALA A 194 1.54 3.84 3.44
C ALA A 194 1.78 2.33 3.54
N GLY A 195 2.27 1.72 2.44
CA GLY A 195 2.47 0.27 2.39
C GLY A 195 1.19 -0.53 2.19
N GLY A 196 0.09 0.14 1.80
CA GLY A 196 -1.16 -0.52 1.41
C GLY A 196 -2.06 -0.94 2.58
N SER A 197 -1.85 -0.46 3.80
CA SER A 197 -2.81 -0.69 4.89
C SER A 197 -4.09 0.11 4.67
N PHE A 198 -5.22 -0.43 5.14
CA PHE A 198 -6.52 0.25 5.08
C PHE A 198 -7.25 0.11 6.41
N SER A 199 -7.93 1.17 6.87
CA SER A 199 -8.86 1.14 7.99
C SER A 199 -10.10 2.00 7.77
N ASN A 200 -11.22 1.54 8.33
CA ASN A 200 -12.42 2.32 8.50
C ASN A 200 -12.43 2.87 9.94
N GLU A 201 -12.45 4.18 10.09
CA GLU A 201 -12.56 4.87 11.37
C GLU A 201 -13.98 5.41 11.53
N THR A 202 -14.83 4.67 12.20
CA THR A 202 -16.28 4.94 12.31
C THR A 202 -16.69 5.64 13.61
N GLY A 203 -15.73 6.09 14.41
CA GLY A 203 -16.05 6.62 15.73
C GLY A 203 -16.80 5.59 16.60
N GLY A 204 -17.86 6.02 17.28
CA GLY A 204 -18.71 5.09 18.04
C GLY A 204 -19.98 4.67 17.32
N LEU A 205 -20.34 5.38 16.27
CA LEU A 205 -21.56 5.16 15.46
C LEU A 205 -21.21 5.33 13.99
N THR A 206 -21.83 4.55 13.13
CA THR A 206 -21.81 4.70 11.68
C THR A 206 -23.18 4.44 11.10
N LEU A 207 -23.37 4.63 9.80
CA LEU A 207 -24.62 4.31 9.12
C LEU A 207 -24.74 2.81 8.89
N VAL A 208 -25.50 2.13 9.71
CA VAL A 208 -25.78 0.70 9.58
C VAL A 208 -27.14 0.47 8.95
N GLY A 209 -27.29 -0.64 8.24
CA GLY A 209 -28.50 -1.08 7.59
C GLY A 209 -28.15 -1.91 6.37
N TYR A 210 -28.93 -2.99 6.17
CA TYR A 210 -28.66 -3.97 5.13
C TYR A 210 -29.91 -4.20 4.29
N GLN A 211 -29.73 -4.65 3.05
CA GLN A 211 -30.82 -4.89 2.12
C GLN A 211 -31.87 -5.85 2.70
N GLY A 212 -33.13 -5.41 2.74
CA GLY A 212 -34.25 -6.20 3.28
C GLY A 212 -34.32 -6.22 4.81
N GLY A 213 -33.49 -5.45 5.50
CA GLY A 213 -33.49 -5.29 6.96
C GLY A 213 -34.02 -3.91 7.40
N ALA A 214 -33.51 -3.41 8.52
CA ALA A 214 -33.79 -2.06 8.98
C ALA A 214 -33.28 -1.02 7.97
N GLU A 215 -33.97 0.11 7.89
CA GLU A 215 -33.48 1.27 7.14
C GLU A 215 -32.11 1.72 7.69
N ASP A 216 -31.31 2.37 6.85
CA ASP A 216 -30.02 2.92 7.25
C ASP A 216 -30.15 3.87 8.44
N ILE A 217 -29.55 3.52 9.57
CA ILE A 217 -29.63 4.27 10.83
C ILE A 217 -28.24 4.46 11.42
N CYS A 218 -28.07 5.51 12.20
CA CYS A 218 -26.87 5.70 13.02
C CYS A 218 -26.90 4.72 14.20
N ALA A 219 -25.99 3.76 14.19
CA ALA A 219 -25.82 2.78 15.25
C ALA A 219 -24.34 2.34 15.38
N ALA A 220 -24.05 1.57 16.42
CA ALA A 220 -22.71 1.00 16.55
C ALA A 220 -22.39 0.10 15.34
N PRO A 221 -21.17 0.19 14.79
CA PRO A 221 -20.79 -0.65 13.67
C PRO A 221 -20.85 -2.13 14.05
N GLU A 222 -21.25 -2.98 13.10
CA GLU A 222 -21.34 -4.43 13.30
C GLU A 222 -20.15 -5.13 12.66
N ALA A 223 -19.52 -6.06 13.40
CA ALA A 223 -18.44 -6.86 12.83
C ALA A 223 -18.90 -7.63 11.59
N PRO A 224 -18.09 -7.69 10.50
CA PRO A 224 -16.70 -7.28 10.37
C PRO A 224 -16.52 -5.82 9.91
N HIS A 225 -17.57 -5.01 9.83
CA HIS A 225 -17.52 -3.61 9.36
C HIS A 225 -17.18 -2.61 10.48
N ASP A 226 -16.75 -3.08 11.62
CA ASP A 226 -16.41 -2.31 12.81
C ASP A 226 -14.92 -1.87 12.87
N GLY A 227 -14.18 -2.02 11.77
CA GLY A 227 -12.76 -1.70 11.71
C GLY A 227 -11.84 -2.66 12.47
N SER A 228 -12.37 -3.71 13.11
CA SER A 228 -11.57 -4.66 13.91
C SER A 228 -10.74 -5.64 13.08
N ALA A 229 -11.11 -5.87 11.82
CA ALA A 229 -10.40 -6.75 10.91
C ALA A 229 -9.28 -6.01 10.18
N ALA A 230 -8.09 -6.63 10.11
CA ALA A 230 -7.00 -6.09 9.29
C ALA A 230 -7.41 -6.05 7.82
N ALA A 231 -7.18 -4.91 7.18
CA ALA A 231 -7.46 -4.73 5.77
C ALA A 231 -6.31 -4.04 5.05
N THR A 232 -6.24 -4.26 3.75
CA THR A 232 -5.25 -3.62 2.87
C THR A 232 -5.93 -3.02 1.67
N HIS A 233 -5.25 -2.11 0.99
CA HIS A 233 -5.68 -1.58 -0.28
C HIS A 233 -4.63 -1.78 -1.36
N THR A 234 -5.07 -1.84 -2.62
CA THR A 234 -4.23 -1.73 -3.80
C THR A 234 -4.87 -0.76 -4.77
N TYR A 235 -4.08 0.15 -5.34
CA TYR A 235 -4.50 1.04 -6.41
C TYR A 235 -3.70 0.76 -7.66
N VAL A 236 -4.37 0.56 -8.78
CA VAL A 236 -3.76 0.34 -10.10
C VAL A 236 -4.16 1.47 -11.02
N ASP A 237 -3.20 2.35 -11.31
CA ASP A 237 -3.39 3.48 -12.22
C ASP A 237 -3.61 3.00 -13.66
N GLY A 238 -4.48 3.69 -14.39
CA GLY A 238 -4.84 3.32 -15.76
C GLY A 238 -5.64 2.03 -15.90
N ALA A 239 -5.83 1.24 -14.82
CA ALA A 239 -6.79 0.15 -14.80
C ALA A 239 -8.20 0.74 -14.62
N GLY A 240 -9.17 0.13 -15.24
CA GLY A 240 -10.56 0.54 -15.08
C GLY A 240 -11.44 -0.31 -15.97
N SER A 241 -12.47 -0.93 -15.38
CA SER A 241 -13.41 -1.79 -16.10
C SER A 241 -14.58 -1.01 -16.68
N ILE A 242 -14.76 0.26 -16.29
CA ILE A 242 -15.82 1.15 -16.80
C ILE A 242 -15.25 2.37 -17.53
N ASP A 243 -16.03 2.89 -18.48
CA ASP A 243 -15.62 4.05 -19.27
C ASP A 243 -15.42 5.30 -18.38
N GLY A 244 -14.29 5.97 -18.58
CA GLY A 244 -13.90 7.16 -17.82
C GLY A 244 -13.21 6.88 -16.49
N ALA A 245 -13.05 5.62 -16.05
CA ALA A 245 -12.24 5.31 -14.88
C ALA A 245 -10.75 5.56 -15.15
N ILE A 246 -10.07 6.18 -14.19
CA ILE A 246 -8.63 6.45 -14.25
C ILE A 246 -7.81 5.39 -13.51
N GLY A 247 -8.46 4.54 -12.72
CA GLY A 247 -7.80 3.43 -12.01
C GLY A 247 -8.78 2.56 -11.25
N GLU A 248 -8.27 1.47 -10.71
CA GLU A 248 -9.00 0.57 -9.81
C GLU A 248 -8.41 0.61 -8.40
N LEU A 249 -9.31 0.74 -7.41
CA LEU A 249 -8.98 0.71 -5.99
C LEU A 249 -9.65 -0.52 -5.37
N THR A 250 -8.86 -1.52 -5.00
CA THR A 250 -9.35 -2.73 -4.35
C THR A 250 -9.03 -2.71 -2.86
N LEU A 251 -10.05 -2.89 -2.04
CA LEU A 251 -9.93 -3.13 -0.61
C LEU A 251 -9.94 -4.64 -0.37
N ASN A 252 -8.91 -5.15 0.30
CA ASN A 252 -8.78 -6.55 0.67
C ASN A 252 -8.85 -6.67 2.19
N GLY A 253 -9.78 -7.46 2.67
CA GLY A 253 -10.08 -7.65 4.08
C GLY A 253 -11.58 -7.65 4.29
N ARG A 254 -12.07 -8.67 4.96
CA ARG A 254 -13.49 -8.82 5.19
C ARG A 254 -14.04 -7.67 6.03
N GLY A 255 -15.00 -6.95 5.49
CA GLY A 255 -15.61 -5.80 6.15
C GLY A 255 -14.98 -4.44 5.82
N ALA A 256 -13.94 -4.37 4.98
CA ALA A 256 -13.43 -3.12 4.44
C ALA A 256 -14.42 -2.53 3.42
N TYR A 257 -14.67 -1.22 3.48
CA TYR A 257 -15.59 -0.53 2.57
C TYR A 257 -15.32 0.98 2.52
N ILE A 258 -15.86 1.64 1.51
CA ILE A 258 -15.98 3.09 1.41
C ILE A 258 -17.46 3.43 1.30
N GLY A 259 -17.94 4.38 2.06
CA GLY A 259 -19.33 4.84 2.02
C GLY A 259 -20.28 3.91 2.78
N LEU A 260 -20.96 3.00 2.09
CA LEU A 260 -21.96 2.13 2.69
C LEU A 260 -21.46 0.70 2.82
N ALA A 261 -21.40 0.16 4.04
CA ALA A 261 -20.96 -1.20 4.33
C ALA A 261 -21.76 -2.29 3.58
N LYS A 262 -23.01 -2.01 3.25
CA LYS A 262 -23.89 -2.96 2.51
C LYS A 262 -23.60 -3.01 1.00
N ALA A 263 -22.94 -2.00 0.43
CA ALA A 263 -22.70 -1.90 -1.00
C ALA A 263 -21.45 -2.68 -1.39
N THR A 264 -21.60 -3.70 -2.23
CA THR A 264 -20.50 -4.54 -2.72
C THR A 264 -20.59 -4.73 -4.22
N ASN A 265 -19.55 -5.27 -4.84
CA ASN A 265 -19.56 -5.54 -6.26
C ASN A 265 -20.67 -6.56 -6.64
N GLY A 266 -21.58 -6.12 -7.49
CA GLY A 266 -22.69 -6.92 -8.03
C GLY A 266 -23.86 -7.15 -7.09
N ALA A 267 -23.84 -6.60 -5.86
CA ALA A 267 -24.97 -6.76 -4.93
C ALA A 267 -24.94 -5.76 -3.77
N GLN A 268 -26.09 -5.60 -3.12
CA GLN A 268 -26.15 -5.12 -1.74
C GLN A 268 -26.32 -6.31 -0.80
N ILE A 269 -25.54 -6.38 0.27
CA ILE A 269 -25.61 -7.50 1.22
C ILE A 269 -26.78 -7.33 2.20
N THR A 270 -27.30 -8.46 2.70
CA THR A 270 -28.48 -8.53 3.58
C THR A 270 -28.13 -8.59 5.07
N SER A 271 -26.85 -8.69 5.40
CA SER A 271 -26.36 -8.73 6.79
C SER A 271 -24.87 -8.49 6.85
N ALA A 272 -24.33 -8.06 7.99
CA ALA A 272 -22.90 -7.94 8.23
C ALA A 272 -22.13 -9.26 7.98
N ALA A 273 -22.73 -10.39 8.31
CA ALA A 273 -22.13 -11.71 8.09
C ALA A 273 -21.91 -12.07 6.61
N ALA A 274 -22.60 -11.40 5.69
CA ALA A 274 -22.45 -11.59 4.24
C ALA A 274 -21.36 -10.73 3.61
N ALA A 275 -20.56 -10.00 4.41
CA ALA A 275 -19.46 -9.16 3.93
C ALA A 275 -18.50 -9.96 3.04
N PRO A 276 -18.12 -9.44 1.86
CA PRO A 276 -17.13 -10.08 0.99
C PRO A 276 -15.71 -9.93 1.56
N ASP A 277 -14.80 -10.73 1.03
CA ASP A 277 -13.38 -10.66 1.39
C ASP A 277 -12.65 -9.51 0.68
N SER A 278 -13.23 -8.98 -0.40
CA SER A 278 -12.70 -7.82 -1.12
C SER A 278 -13.78 -7.04 -1.85
N ILE A 279 -13.55 -5.75 -2.05
CA ILE A 279 -14.39 -4.85 -2.85
C ILE A 279 -13.50 -4.04 -3.76
N THR A 280 -13.87 -3.91 -5.05
CA THR A 280 -13.17 -3.08 -6.02
C THR A 280 -14.01 -1.89 -6.43
N TYR A 281 -13.45 -0.70 -6.24
CA TYR A 281 -14.01 0.57 -6.68
C TYR A 281 -13.31 1.03 -7.95
N GLN A 282 -14.06 1.64 -8.86
CA GLN A 282 -13.50 2.36 -9.99
C GLN A 282 -13.23 3.80 -9.57
N VAL A 283 -11.98 4.25 -9.69
CA VAL A 283 -11.61 5.63 -9.41
C VAL A 283 -11.90 6.45 -10.66
N MET A 284 -12.86 7.36 -10.56
CA MET A 284 -13.32 8.18 -11.67
C MET A 284 -12.55 9.50 -11.78
N SER A 285 -12.08 10.01 -10.66
CA SER A 285 -11.23 11.20 -10.62
C SER A 285 -10.42 11.29 -9.36
N LEU A 286 -9.24 11.90 -9.49
CA LEU A 286 -8.40 12.39 -8.42
C LEU A 286 -8.02 13.83 -8.76
N SER A 287 -8.22 14.75 -7.82
CA SER A 287 -7.79 16.11 -8.04
C SER A 287 -6.26 16.24 -8.01
N ALA A 288 -5.72 17.19 -8.76
CA ALA A 288 -4.27 17.37 -8.87
C ALA A 288 -3.59 17.76 -7.54
N ASP A 289 -4.35 18.31 -6.59
CA ASP A 289 -3.89 18.63 -5.24
C ASP A 289 -4.03 17.46 -4.24
N GLY A 290 -4.62 16.32 -4.69
CA GLY A 290 -4.82 15.14 -3.86
C GLY A 290 -5.90 15.29 -2.79
N LEU A 291 -6.78 16.29 -2.88
CA LEU A 291 -7.78 16.58 -1.84
C LEU A 291 -9.16 15.98 -2.14
N TYR A 292 -9.43 15.62 -3.39
CA TYR A 292 -10.72 15.08 -3.82
C TYR A 292 -10.54 13.81 -4.62
N MET A 293 -11.28 12.78 -4.25
CA MET A 293 -11.37 11.51 -4.97
C MET A 293 -12.83 11.16 -5.20
N THR A 294 -13.16 10.74 -6.42
CA THR A 294 -14.47 10.18 -6.73
C THR A 294 -14.34 8.73 -7.11
N VAL A 295 -15.04 7.86 -6.38
CA VAL A 295 -15.08 6.43 -6.64
C VAL A 295 -16.51 5.98 -6.93
N THR A 296 -16.66 4.91 -7.68
CA THR A 296 -17.95 4.24 -7.95
C THR A 296 -17.77 2.73 -7.94
N LEU A 297 -18.85 2.02 -7.68
CA LEU A 297 -18.92 0.56 -7.84
C LEU A 297 -20.27 0.18 -8.38
N GLU A 298 -20.32 -0.91 -9.14
CA GLU A 298 -21.56 -1.50 -9.63
C GLU A 298 -22.11 -2.49 -8.58
N THR A 299 -23.32 -2.23 -8.08
CA THR A 299 -23.96 -3.05 -7.04
C THR A 299 -24.93 -4.09 -7.59
N ASP A 300 -25.51 -3.84 -8.76
CA ASP A 300 -26.37 -4.77 -9.51
C ASP A 300 -26.10 -4.63 -11.00
N ALA A 301 -26.44 -5.63 -11.81
CA ALA A 301 -26.22 -5.57 -13.25
C ALA A 301 -26.90 -4.34 -13.85
N GLY A 302 -26.14 -3.29 -14.11
CA GLY A 302 -26.60 -2.00 -14.64
C GLY A 302 -26.99 -0.95 -13.59
N VAL A 303 -26.51 -1.10 -12.35
CA VAL A 303 -26.67 -0.12 -11.27
C VAL A 303 -25.34 0.23 -10.60
#